data_040f53cb91d418f97d9d1bdce3c435fc
#
_entry.id   040f53cb91d418f97d9d1bdce3c435fc
#
_cell.length_a   1.000
_cell.length_b   1.000
_cell.length_c   1.000
_cell.angle_alpha   90.00
_cell.angle_beta   90.00
_cell.angle_gamma   90.00
#
_symmetry.space_group_name_H-M   'P 1'
#
loop_
_entity.id
_entity.type
_entity.pdbx_description
1 polymer ?
#
loop_
_entity_poly.entity_id
_entity_poly.type
_entity_poly.pdbx_seq_one_letter_code
_entity_poly.pdbx_strand_id
1 'polypeptide(L)'
;MGPLEGVRVVEIAGIGPGPFCAMLLADMGADVVRVDRPAAEDSPGLPQLLGRGRRSLVVDLKHERGAEVVLRLAADADALIEGFRPGVAERLGIGPDVCLARNPRLVYGRMTGWGQDGPLRHAAGHDIDYIAVAGALHPIGQQGRAPVPPLNLLGDYGGGGLLLAFGIACGLLEARRSGQGQVIDAAIVDGAALLTTMVHELAPLGLWNERRGTNLLDGGAPFYGVYETADGEHMAVGALEPKFYAELLGRLGLDAGDLPAPADRARWPQLRERLAAVFRTRTRAEWCELLEGSDACVAPVLRPSEAPAHRHNLERGTFVPVGGSPQPAPAPRFSRTPPTPPSPPPAPGQHTDEVLAAWGFDAAEIAGLRAAGAVA
;
A
#
# COMPACT_ATOMS: atom_id res chain seq x y z
N MET A 1 15.29 -10.56 -12.27
CA MET A 1 14.87 -11.78 -11.50
C MET A 1 14.18 -11.33 -10.23
N GLY A 2 13.21 -12.08 -9.78
CA GLY A 2 12.49 -11.85 -8.52
C GLY A 2 11.78 -13.13 -8.10
N PRO A 3 11.20 -13.23 -6.90
CA PRO A 3 10.55 -14.46 -6.44
C PRO A 3 9.31 -14.85 -7.26
N LEU A 4 8.73 -13.92 -8.02
CA LEU A 4 7.58 -14.14 -8.92
C LEU A 4 7.99 -14.21 -10.40
N GLU A 5 9.27 -14.43 -10.71
CA GLU A 5 9.70 -14.64 -12.10
C GLU A 5 8.95 -15.79 -12.77
N GLY A 6 8.45 -15.54 -13.98
CA GLY A 6 7.61 -16.48 -14.74
C GLY A 6 6.12 -16.45 -14.35
N VAL A 7 5.72 -15.66 -13.36
CA VAL A 7 4.29 -15.41 -13.05
C VAL A 7 3.75 -14.34 -13.99
N ARG A 8 2.63 -14.62 -14.67
CA ARG A 8 1.95 -13.73 -15.61
C ARG A 8 0.68 -13.16 -14.98
N VAL A 9 0.58 -11.82 -14.93
CA VAL A 9 -0.53 -11.12 -14.30
C VAL A 9 -1.20 -10.18 -15.28
N VAL A 10 -2.51 -10.22 -15.37
CA VAL A 10 -3.33 -9.23 -16.09
C VAL A 10 -3.94 -8.26 -15.08
N GLU A 11 -3.64 -6.99 -15.22
CA GLU A 11 -4.26 -5.91 -14.43
C GLU A 11 -5.27 -5.16 -15.30
N ILE A 12 -6.53 -5.12 -14.89
CA ILE A 12 -7.49 -4.19 -15.49
C ILE A 12 -7.27 -2.82 -14.86
N ALA A 13 -6.99 -1.82 -15.67
CA ALA A 13 -6.61 -0.49 -15.23
C ALA A 13 -7.64 0.13 -14.28
N GLY A 14 -7.16 0.63 -13.16
CA GLY A 14 -7.92 1.27 -12.10
C GLY A 14 -7.10 2.36 -11.42
N ILE A 15 -7.54 2.76 -10.23
CA ILE A 15 -6.84 3.74 -9.36
C ILE A 15 -6.64 3.14 -7.96
N GLY A 16 -5.63 3.64 -7.23
CA GLY A 16 -5.40 3.32 -5.82
C GLY A 16 -4.91 1.88 -5.58
N PRO A 17 -5.66 1.06 -4.84
CA PRO A 17 -5.18 -0.21 -4.29
C PRO A 17 -4.89 -1.30 -5.32
N GLY A 18 -5.68 -1.41 -6.39
CA GLY A 18 -5.43 -2.37 -7.48
C GLY A 18 -4.07 -2.13 -8.16
N PRO A 19 -3.80 -0.92 -8.68
CA PRO A 19 -2.49 -0.55 -9.20
C PRO A 19 -1.35 -0.71 -8.19
N PHE A 20 -1.57 -0.48 -6.90
CA PHE A 20 -0.57 -0.72 -5.87
C PHE A 20 -0.25 -2.21 -5.72
N CYS A 21 -1.27 -3.07 -5.69
CA CYS A 21 -1.09 -4.53 -5.70
C CYS A 21 -0.28 -4.98 -6.92
N ALA A 22 -0.68 -4.56 -8.12
CA ALA A 22 -0.01 -4.92 -9.37
C ALA A 22 1.46 -4.44 -9.41
N MET A 23 1.74 -3.23 -8.86
CA MET A 23 3.09 -2.71 -8.70
C MET A 23 3.94 -3.62 -7.79
N LEU A 24 3.40 -4.07 -6.67
CA LEU A 24 4.10 -4.97 -5.75
C LEU A 24 4.45 -6.31 -6.42
N LEU A 25 3.53 -6.86 -7.22
CA LEU A 25 3.79 -8.11 -7.96
C LEU A 25 4.84 -7.91 -9.05
N ALA A 26 4.80 -6.78 -9.79
CA ALA A 26 5.81 -6.42 -10.77
C ALA A 26 7.19 -6.20 -10.11
N ASP A 27 7.24 -5.49 -8.99
CA ASP A 27 8.45 -5.30 -8.20
C ASP A 27 9.08 -6.65 -7.77
N MET A 28 8.26 -7.67 -7.53
CA MET A 28 8.71 -9.03 -7.20
C MET A 28 9.05 -9.88 -8.44
N GLY A 29 9.00 -9.32 -9.64
CA GLY A 29 9.43 -9.97 -10.89
C GLY A 29 8.33 -10.65 -11.69
N ALA A 30 7.06 -10.47 -11.36
CA ALA A 30 5.96 -10.92 -12.20
C ALA A 30 5.92 -10.12 -13.52
N ASP A 31 5.54 -10.78 -14.61
CA ASP A 31 5.22 -10.15 -15.88
C ASP A 31 3.78 -9.58 -15.80
N VAL A 32 3.67 -8.28 -15.51
CA VAL A 32 2.40 -7.62 -15.32
C VAL A 32 2.01 -6.83 -16.57
N VAL A 33 0.91 -7.22 -17.18
CA VAL A 33 0.28 -6.54 -18.30
C VAL A 33 -0.92 -5.74 -17.81
N ARG A 34 -0.88 -4.44 -18.01
CA ARG A 34 -1.97 -3.53 -17.67
C ARG A 34 -2.83 -3.29 -18.91
N VAL A 35 -4.10 -3.63 -18.78
CA VAL A 35 -5.15 -3.36 -19.79
C VAL A 35 -5.73 -1.98 -19.53
N ASP A 36 -5.27 -1.00 -20.30
CA ASP A 36 -5.75 0.36 -20.25
C ASP A 36 -6.99 0.55 -21.16
N ARG A 37 -7.84 1.49 -20.81
CA ARG A 37 -8.94 1.92 -21.67
C ARG A 37 -8.44 2.90 -22.73
N PRO A 38 -9.10 2.99 -23.91
CA PRO A 38 -8.84 4.07 -24.85
C PRO A 38 -8.94 5.43 -24.16
N ALA A 39 -8.04 6.37 -24.52
CA ALA A 39 -8.10 7.73 -24.02
C ALA A 39 -9.40 8.39 -24.50
N ALA A 40 -10.12 9.05 -23.59
CA ALA A 40 -11.19 9.93 -24.01
C ALA A 40 -10.58 11.24 -24.57
N GLU A 41 -11.10 11.74 -25.69
CA GLU A 41 -10.57 12.92 -26.39
C GLU A 41 -10.43 14.16 -25.48
N ASP A 42 -11.28 14.29 -24.46
CA ASP A 42 -11.32 15.44 -23.54
C ASP A 42 -10.74 15.19 -22.15
N SER A 43 -10.11 14.05 -21.91
CA SER A 43 -9.54 13.73 -20.59
C SER A 43 -8.03 13.67 -20.68
N PRO A 44 -7.28 14.64 -20.14
CA PRO A 44 -5.85 14.46 -19.96
C PRO A 44 -5.68 13.23 -19.07
N GLY A 45 -5.05 12.18 -19.60
CA GLY A 45 -4.80 10.96 -18.84
C GLY A 45 -4.14 11.33 -17.52
N LEU A 46 -4.70 10.87 -16.41
CA LEU A 46 -4.02 11.00 -15.13
C LEU A 46 -2.64 10.35 -15.25
N PRO A 47 -1.60 10.95 -14.65
CA PRO A 47 -0.29 10.32 -14.59
C PRO A 47 -0.48 8.87 -14.15
N GLN A 48 0.23 7.93 -14.78
CA GLN A 48 0.18 6.52 -14.38
C GLN A 48 0.90 6.34 -13.05
N LEU A 49 0.29 6.87 -11.99
CA LEU A 49 0.77 6.66 -10.63
C LEU A 49 0.82 5.16 -10.36
N LEU A 50 1.90 4.73 -9.73
CA LEU A 50 2.12 3.31 -9.40
C LEU A 50 2.30 2.40 -10.63
N GLY A 51 2.51 2.96 -11.84
CA GLY A 51 2.60 2.22 -13.10
C GLY A 51 3.94 1.54 -13.40
N ARG A 52 4.94 1.70 -12.55
CA ARG A 52 6.30 1.18 -12.76
C ARG A 52 6.34 -0.35 -12.91
N GLY A 53 7.29 -0.85 -13.70
CA GLY A 53 7.55 -2.28 -13.83
C GLY A 53 6.54 -3.05 -14.66
N ARG A 54 5.60 -2.36 -15.36
CA ARG A 54 4.53 -2.98 -16.13
C ARG A 54 4.66 -2.74 -17.63
N ARG A 55 3.95 -3.57 -18.40
CA ARG A 55 3.67 -3.32 -19.82
C ARG A 55 2.22 -2.87 -19.97
N SER A 56 1.93 -1.96 -20.88
CA SER A 56 0.60 -1.43 -21.12
C SER A 56 0.09 -1.80 -22.51
N LEU A 57 -1.14 -2.30 -22.57
CA LEU A 57 -1.92 -2.40 -23.81
C LEU A 57 -3.26 -1.69 -23.65
N VAL A 58 -3.79 -1.12 -24.74
CA VAL A 58 -5.12 -0.49 -24.76
C VAL A 58 -6.14 -1.43 -25.35
N VAL A 59 -7.23 -1.68 -24.60
CA VAL A 59 -8.38 -2.48 -25.05
C VAL A 59 -9.67 -1.72 -24.75
N ASP A 60 -10.52 -1.58 -25.75
CA ASP A 60 -11.90 -1.11 -25.54
C ASP A 60 -12.80 -2.28 -25.10
N LEU A 61 -13.02 -2.39 -23.79
CA LEU A 61 -13.92 -3.42 -23.23
C LEU A 61 -15.40 -3.21 -23.58
N LYS A 62 -15.77 -2.08 -24.18
CA LYS A 62 -17.13 -1.86 -24.71
C LYS A 62 -17.29 -2.36 -26.14
N HIS A 63 -16.19 -2.55 -26.84
CA HIS A 63 -16.17 -3.14 -28.17
C HIS A 63 -16.47 -4.65 -28.06
N GLU A 64 -17.26 -5.19 -29.00
CA GLU A 64 -17.67 -6.61 -29.00
C GLU A 64 -16.50 -7.62 -28.92
N ARG A 65 -15.34 -7.25 -29.50
CA ARG A 65 -14.11 -8.07 -29.48
C ARG A 65 -13.21 -7.78 -28.27
N GLY A 66 -13.47 -6.74 -27.49
CA GLY A 66 -12.59 -6.30 -26.40
C GLY A 66 -12.53 -7.33 -25.24
N ALA A 67 -13.70 -7.85 -24.85
CA ALA A 67 -13.76 -8.89 -23.83
C ALA A 67 -12.97 -10.14 -24.23
N GLU A 68 -13.04 -10.57 -25.50
CA GLU A 68 -12.31 -11.74 -25.98
C GLU A 68 -10.80 -11.59 -25.91
N VAL A 69 -10.28 -10.36 -26.15
CA VAL A 69 -8.84 -10.07 -25.94
C VAL A 69 -8.45 -10.35 -24.49
N VAL A 70 -9.20 -9.81 -23.51
CA VAL A 70 -8.91 -10.05 -22.09
C VAL A 70 -9.07 -11.51 -21.70
N LEU A 71 -10.07 -12.20 -22.21
CA LEU A 71 -10.29 -13.63 -21.94
C LEU A 71 -9.15 -14.51 -22.49
N ARG A 72 -8.57 -14.16 -23.64
CA ARG A 72 -7.38 -14.85 -24.16
C ARG A 72 -6.16 -14.58 -23.29
N LEU A 73 -5.97 -13.34 -22.81
CA LEU A 73 -4.91 -13.04 -21.83
C LEU A 73 -5.13 -13.85 -20.55
N ALA A 74 -6.35 -13.90 -20.02
CA ALA A 74 -6.69 -14.63 -18.81
C ALA A 74 -6.49 -16.15 -18.95
N ALA A 75 -6.65 -16.71 -20.16
CA ALA A 75 -6.41 -18.13 -20.43
C ALA A 75 -4.96 -18.56 -20.15
N ASP A 76 -4.00 -17.65 -20.35
CA ASP A 76 -2.56 -17.87 -20.16
C ASP A 76 -1.99 -17.16 -18.93
N ALA A 77 -2.81 -16.47 -18.15
CA ALA A 77 -2.39 -15.76 -16.95
C ALA A 77 -2.41 -16.66 -15.71
N ASP A 78 -1.52 -16.39 -14.76
CA ASP A 78 -1.60 -16.98 -13.41
C ASP A 78 -2.55 -16.18 -12.52
N ALA A 79 -2.64 -14.85 -12.71
CA ALA A 79 -3.57 -14.01 -11.97
C ALA A 79 -4.19 -12.90 -12.85
N LEU A 80 -5.42 -12.51 -12.49
CA LEU A 80 -6.07 -11.31 -13.01
C LEU A 80 -6.51 -10.43 -11.85
N ILE A 81 -6.31 -9.13 -11.97
CA ILE A 81 -6.67 -8.12 -10.96
C ILE A 81 -7.66 -7.14 -11.60
N GLU A 82 -8.82 -6.93 -10.95
CA GLU A 82 -9.75 -5.88 -11.31
C GLU A 82 -10.21 -5.10 -10.08
N GLY A 83 -10.63 -3.85 -10.27
CA GLY A 83 -11.10 -2.95 -9.21
C GLY A 83 -12.46 -2.33 -9.54
N PHE A 84 -13.31 -3.01 -10.28
CA PHE A 84 -14.65 -2.54 -10.60
C PHE A 84 -15.62 -2.73 -9.42
N ARG A 85 -16.70 -1.96 -9.44
CA ARG A 85 -17.84 -2.23 -8.56
C ARG A 85 -18.46 -3.59 -8.90
N PRO A 86 -19.03 -4.30 -7.91
CA PRO A 86 -19.66 -5.61 -8.13
C PRO A 86 -20.61 -5.63 -9.33
N GLY A 87 -20.50 -6.66 -10.16
CA GLY A 87 -21.29 -6.85 -11.36
C GLY A 87 -20.82 -6.11 -12.62
N VAL A 88 -19.79 -5.25 -12.52
CA VAL A 88 -19.28 -4.54 -13.71
C VAL A 88 -18.43 -5.47 -14.58
N ALA A 89 -17.51 -6.24 -14.00
CA ALA A 89 -16.69 -7.21 -14.73
C ALA A 89 -17.56 -8.25 -15.44
N GLU A 90 -18.61 -8.71 -14.79
CA GLU A 90 -19.59 -9.63 -15.34
C GLU A 90 -20.31 -9.03 -16.58
N ARG A 91 -20.78 -7.79 -16.47
CA ARG A 91 -21.42 -7.09 -17.61
C ARG A 91 -20.47 -6.83 -18.79
N LEU A 92 -19.17 -6.69 -18.50
CA LEU A 92 -18.13 -6.53 -19.53
C LEU A 92 -17.70 -7.89 -20.13
N GLY A 93 -18.23 -9.02 -19.65
CA GLY A 93 -17.90 -10.34 -20.14
C GLY A 93 -16.53 -10.86 -19.68
N ILE A 94 -15.93 -10.26 -18.66
CA ILE A 94 -14.63 -10.64 -18.10
C ILE A 94 -14.73 -11.00 -16.60
N GLY A 95 -15.93 -11.31 -16.11
CA GLY A 95 -16.15 -11.74 -14.73
C GLY A 95 -15.47 -13.06 -14.38
N PRO A 96 -15.40 -13.41 -13.08
CA PRO A 96 -14.65 -14.59 -12.63
C PRO A 96 -15.13 -15.90 -13.25
N ASP A 97 -16.43 -16.09 -13.40
CA ASP A 97 -16.98 -17.36 -13.93
C ASP A 97 -16.49 -17.67 -15.34
N VAL A 98 -16.52 -16.67 -16.23
CA VAL A 98 -16.08 -16.85 -17.63
C VAL A 98 -14.55 -16.97 -17.72
N CYS A 99 -13.81 -16.25 -16.87
CA CYS A 99 -12.36 -16.34 -16.83
C CYS A 99 -11.91 -17.72 -16.29
N LEU A 100 -12.50 -18.19 -15.18
CA LEU A 100 -12.18 -19.50 -14.58
C LEU A 100 -12.64 -20.68 -15.48
N ALA A 101 -13.71 -20.52 -16.26
CA ALA A 101 -14.09 -21.51 -17.27
C ALA A 101 -13.03 -21.64 -18.38
N ARG A 102 -12.32 -20.54 -18.74
CA ARG A 102 -11.20 -20.56 -19.71
C ARG A 102 -9.90 -21.08 -19.09
N ASN A 103 -9.63 -20.67 -17.84
CA ASN A 103 -8.44 -21.05 -17.10
C ASN A 103 -8.80 -21.45 -15.66
N PRO A 104 -9.05 -22.73 -15.40
CA PRO A 104 -9.39 -23.20 -14.05
C PRO A 104 -8.29 -22.98 -12.99
N ARG A 105 -7.07 -22.59 -13.40
CA ARG A 105 -5.94 -22.32 -12.52
C ARG A 105 -5.80 -20.82 -12.18
N LEU A 106 -6.57 -19.95 -12.82
CA LEU A 106 -6.47 -18.51 -12.66
C LEU A 106 -6.81 -18.07 -11.23
N VAL A 107 -5.97 -17.22 -10.66
CA VAL A 107 -6.27 -16.49 -9.41
C VAL A 107 -6.92 -15.17 -9.79
N TYR A 108 -8.21 -15.01 -9.50
CA TYR A 108 -8.98 -13.82 -9.87
C TYR A 108 -9.11 -12.88 -8.67
N GLY A 109 -8.35 -11.80 -8.63
CA GLY A 109 -8.35 -10.80 -7.55
C GLY A 109 -9.34 -9.66 -7.79
N ARG A 110 -10.30 -9.49 -6.89
CA ARG A 110 -11.31 -8.42 -6.90
C ARG A 110 -11.00 -7.42 -5.81
N MET A 111 -10.60 -6.20 -6.18
CA MET A 111 -10.27 -5.12 -5.27
C MET A 111 -11.43 -4.14 -5.14
N THR A 112 -12.08 -4.09 -3.99
CA THR A 112 -13.19 -3.16 -3.75
C THR A 112 -13.07 -2.46 -2.40
N GLY A 113 -13.83 -1.40 -2.21
CA GLY A 113 -13.89 -0.74 -0.90
C GLY A 113 -14.72 -1.50 0.13
N TRP A 114 -15.89 -2.01 -0.32
CA TRP A 114 -16.92 -2.58 0.56
C TRP A 114 -17.08 -4.11 0.46
N GLY A 115 -16.37 -4.78 -0.46
CA GLY A 115 -16.55 -6.20 -0.75
C GLY A 115 -17.59 -6.46 -1.84
N GLN A 116 -17.71 -7.74 -2.21
CA GLN A 116 -18.69 -8.21 -3.20
C GLN A 116 -20.11 -8.35 -2.61
N ASP A 117 -20.20 -8.46 -1.30
CA ASP A 117 -21.42 -8.63 -0.53
C ASP A 117 -21.69 -7.46 0.44
N GLY A 118 -22.78 -7.53 1.16
CA GLY A 118 -23.16 -6.54 2.14
C GLY A 118 -23.94 -5.33 1.58
N PRO A 119 -24.55 -4.52 2.44
CA PRO A 119 -25.47 -3.45 2.04
C PRO A 119 -24.79 -2.30 1.30
N LEU A 120 -23.48 -2.08 1.53
CA LEU A 120 -22.72 -0.99 0.92
C LEU A 120 -21.98 -1.38 -0.38
N ARG A 121 -22.05 -2.63 -0.81
CA ARG A 121 -21.29 -3.14 -1.98
C ARG A 121 -21.39 -2.28 -3.25
N HIS A 122 -22.51 -1.61 -3.47
CA HIS A 122 -22.74 -0.73 -4.62
C HIS A 122 -22.55 0.76 -4.32
N ALA A 123 -22.32 1.12 -3.05
CA ALA A 123 -22.11 2.51 -2.66
C ALA A 123 -20.73 3.02 -3.14
N ALA A 124 -20.68 4.31 -3.50
CA ALA A 124 -19.41 4.99 -3.70
C ALA A 124 -18.70 5.18 -2.38
N GLY A 125 -17.38 5.23 -2.40
CA GLY A 125 -16.53 5.52 -1.25
C GLY A 125 -15.08 5.64 -1.68
N HIS A 126 -14.28 6.19 -0.78
CA HIS A 126 -12.83 6.30 -0.87
C HIS A 126 -12.18 5.79 0.41
N ASP A 127 -10.87 5.76 0.48
CA ASP A 127 -10.09 5.30 1.64
C ASP A 127 -10.70 5.69 2.99
N ILE A 128 -10.96 6.99 3.17
CA ILE A 128 -11.45 7.55 4.42
C ILE A 128 -12.80 6.95 4.86
N ASP A 129 -13.69 6.63 3.90
CA ASP A 129 -15.00 6.05 4.20
C ASP A 129 -14.86 4.61 4.69
N TYR A 130 -13.99 3.85 4.03
CA TYR A 130 -13.74 2.44 4.37
C TYR A 130 -13.08 2.30 5.74
N ILE A 131 -12.03 3.09 6.02
CA ILE A 131 -11.36 3.05 7.33
C ILE A 131 -12.23 3.63 8.46
N ALA A 132 -13.17 4.54 8.13
CA ALA A 132 -14.11 5.06 9.11
C ALA A 132 -15.09 3.96 9.57
N VAL A 133 -15.69 3.22 8.63
CA VAL A 133 -16.62 2.12 8.94
C VAL A 133 -15.91 0.93 9.59
N ALA A 134 -14.66 0.67 9.19
CA ALA A 134 -13.81 -0.35 9.82
C ALA A 134 -13.42 -0.02 11.28
N GLY A 135 -13.68 1.19 11.76
CA GLY A 135 -13.25 1.64 13.10
C GLY A 135 -11.78 2.07 13.17
N ALA A 136 -11.04 1.99 12.07
CA ALA A 136 -9.60 2.27 12.02
C ALA A 136 -9.29 3.78 12.04
N LEU A 137 -10.19 4.64 11.55
CA LEU A 137 -9.99 6.09 11.55
C LEU A 137 -10.17 6.71 12.96
N HIS A 138 -11.11 6.19 13.74
CA HIS A 138 -11.47 6.78 15.05
C HIS A 138 -10.27 6.97 15.99
N PRO A 139 -9.34 6.01 16.17
CA PRO A 139 -8.23 6.14 17.11
C PRO A 139 -7.11 7.08 16.65
N ILE A 140 -7.10 7.52 15.39
CA ILE A 140 -6.01 8.32 14.83
C ILE A 140 -6.27 9.81 15.04
N GLY A 141 -5.37 10.48 15.76
CA GLY A 141 -5.43 11.92 16.01
C GLY A 141 -5.18 12.30 17.46
N GLN A 142 -5.36 13.58 17.76
CA GLN A 142 -5.10 14.14 19.06
C GLN A 142 -6.35 14.09 19.97
N GLN A 143 -6.12 14.07 21.27
CA GLN A 143 -7.17 14.15 22.30
C GLN A 143 -8.01 15.43 22.11
N GLY A 144 -9.33 15.29 22.14
CA GLY A 144 -10.28 16.41 22.02
C GLY A 144 -10.36 17.04 20.62
N ARG A 145 -9.71 16.45 19.61
CA ARG A 145 -9.78 16.88 18.21
C ARG A 145 -10.52 15.85 17.36
N ALA A 146 -10.92 16.23 16.16
CA ALA A 146 -11.45 15.29 15.17
C ALA A 146 -10.39 14.23 14.79
N PRO A 147 -10.78 13.04 14.33
CA PRO A 147 -9.85 12.08 13.73
C PRO A 147 -9.08 12.71 12.56
N VAL A 148 -7.84 12.28 12.37
CA VAL A 148 -6.97 12.78 11.31
C VAL A 148 -6.83 11.69 10.22
N PRO A 149 -7.18 11.96 8.96
CA PRO A 149 -6.96 11.01 7.87
C PRO A 149 -5.48 10.68 7.71
N PRO A 150 -5.08 9.39 7.71
CA PRO A 150 -3.69 8.97 7.57
C PRO A 150 -3.26 8.86 6.10
N LEU A 151 -3.68 9.79 5.25
CA LEU A 151 -3.61 9.68 3.80
C LEU A 151 -4.39 8.44 3.33
N ASN A 152 -3.99 7.84 2.21
CA ASN A 152 -4.52 6.56 1.74
C ASN A 152 -3.59 5.37 2.08
N LEU A 153 -2.77 5.52 3.13
CA LEU A 153 -1.80 4.50 3.53
C LEU A 153 -2.45 3.33 4.25
N LEU A 154 -3.48 3.62 5.06
CA LEU A 154 -4.11 2.61 5.90
C LEU A 154 -5.16 1.80 5.14
N GLY A 155 -6.05 2.45 4.40
CA GLY A 155 -7.12 1.81 3.64
C GLY A 155 -6.61 1.27 2.31
N ASP A 156 -6.41 2.15 1.31
CA ASP A 156 -6.06 1.75 -0.05
C ASP A 156 -4.80 0.87 -0.11
N TYR A 157 -3.74 1.26 0.60
CA TYR A 157 -2.46 0.55 0.47
C TYR A 157 -2.30 -0.58 1.48
N GLY A 158 -2.44 -0.33 2.78
CA GLY A 158 -2.27 -1.36 3.82
C GLY A 158 -3.38 -2.40 3.81
N GLY A 159 -4.62 -1.96 3.99
CA GLY A 159 -5.80 -2.83 4.04
C GLY A 159 -6.27 -3.33 2.67
N GLY A 160 -5.96 -2.60 1.59
CA GLY A 160 -6.36 -2.95 0.24
C GLY A 160 -5.28 -3.65 -0.56
N GLY A 161 -4.43 -2.86 -1.23
CA GLY A 161 -3.50 -3.37 -2.24
C GLY A 161 -2.47 -4.35 -1.71
N LEU A 162 -1.89 -4.13 -0.52
CA LEU A 162 -0.95 -5.07 0.10
C LEU A 162 -1.64 -6.38 0.49
N LEU A 163 -2.86 -6.30 1.04
CA LEU A 163 -3.63 -7.49 1.41
C LEU A 163 -4.05 -8.30 0.18
N LEU A 164 -4.44 -7.63 -0.92
CA LEU A 164 -4.72 -8.31 -2.19
C LEU A 164 -3.45 -8.98 -2.74
N ALA A 165 -2.28 -8.32 -2.68
CA ALA A 165 -1.02 -8.92 -3.13
C ALA A 165 -0.67 -10.18 -2.32
N PHE A 166 -0.88 -10.14 -1.00
CA PHE A 166 -0.76 -11.32 -0.13
C PHE A 166 -1.75 -12.42 -0.53
N GLY A 167 -3.03 -12.05 -0.75
CA GLY A 167 -4.05 -12.99 -1.20
C GLY A 167 -3.70 -13.65 -2.53
N ILE A 168 -3.21 -12.88 -3.51
CA ILE A 168 -2.76 -13.42 -4.80
C ILE A 168 -1.59 -14.39 -4.60
N ALA A 169 -0.59 -14.05 -3.78
CA ALA A 169 0.53 -14.95 -3.51
C ALA A 169 0.07 -16.28 -2.88
N CYS A 170 -0.87 -16.22 -1.93
CA CYS A 170 -1.51 -17.41 -1.35
C CYS A 170 -2.30 -18.22 -2.41
N GLY A 171 -3.07 -17.53 -3.25
CA GLY A 171 -3.85 -18.15 -4.33
C GLY A 171 -2.97 -18.84 -5.36
N LEU A 172 -1.87 -18.22 -5.76
CA LEU A 172 -0.87 -18.81 -6.67
C LEU A 172 -0.21 -20.06 -6.06
N LEU A 173 0.13 -20.01 -4.76
CA LEU A 173 0.66 -21.19 -4.06
C LEU A 173 -0.35 -22.34 -4.04
N GLU A 174 -1.61 -22.04 -3.75
CA GLU A 174 -2.68 -23.04 -3.77
C GLU A 174 -2.93 -23.58 -5.18
N ALA A 175 -3.01 -22.73 -6.19
CA ALA A 175 -3.20 -23.14 -7.58
C ALA A 175 -2.05 -24.02 -8.11
N ARG A 176 -0.81 -23.79 -7.67
CA ARG A 176 0.33 -24.67 -7.98
C ARG A 176 0.22 -26.03 -7.33
N ARG A 177 -0.39 -26.13 -6.14
CA ARG A 177 -0.56 -27.36 -5.37
C ARG A 177 -1.74 -28.18 -5.86
N SER A 178 -2.90 -27.54 -6.04
CA SER A 178 -4.18 -28.23 -6.37
C SER A 178 -4.47 -28.31 -7.87
N GLY A 179 -3.84 -27.44 -8.67
CA GLY A 179 -4.21 -27.25 -10.08
C GLY A 179 -5.46 -26.38 -10.26
N GLN A 180 -5.99 -25.78 -9.19
CA GLN A 180 -7.21 -24.98 -9.19
C GLN A 180 -6.94 -23.57 -8.67
N GLY A 181 -7.35 -22.58 -9.46
CA GLY A 181 -7.40 -21.18 -9.04
C GLY A 181 -8.65 -20.87 -8.24
N GLN A 182 -8.83 -19.62 -7.90
CA GLN A 182 -9.97 -19.16 -7.10
C GLN A 182 -10.20 -17.67 -7.24
N VAL A 183 -11.37 -17.20 -6.82
CA VAL A 183 -11.67 -15.79 -6.66
C VAL A 183 -11.21 -15.31 -5.29
N ILE A 184 -10.59 -14.14 -5.25
CA ILE A 184 -10.21 -13.44 -4.02
C ILE A 184 -11.04 -12.17 -3.96
N ASP A 185 -11.95 -12.08 -3.00
CA ASP A 185 -12.64 -10.84 -2.65
C ASP A 185 -11.79 -10.09 -1.62
N ALA A 186 -11.15 -9.00 -2.04
CA ALA A 186 -10.32 -8.17 -1.19
C ALA A 186 -11.02 -6.83 -0.97
N ALA A 187 -11.69 -6.71 0.18
CA ALA A 187 -12.35 -5.48 0.57
C ALA A 187 -11.44 -4.61 1.46
N ILE A 188 -11.34 -3.33 1.14
CA ILE A 188 -10.54 -2.38 1.95
C ILE A 188 -11.08 -2.33 3.38
N VAL A 189 -12.39 -2.36 3.56
CA VAL A 189 -13.02 -2.34 4.89
C VAL A 189 -12.57 -3.52 5.76
N ASP A 190 -12.46 -4.71 5.18
CA ASP A 190 -12.03 -5.93 5.89
C ASP A 190 -10.54 -5.84 6.25
N GLY A 191 -9.74 -5.41 5.30
CA GLY A 191 -8.30 -5.25 5.54
C GLY A 191 -7.99 -4.15 6.56
N ALA A 192 -8.70 -3.03 6.51
CA ALA A 192 -8.58 -1.97 7.51
C ALA A 192 -9.00 -2.46 8.90
N ALA A 193 -10.08 -3.24 9.00
CA ALA A 193 -10.50 -3.87 10.24
C ALA A 193 -9.44 -4.85 10.78
N LEU A 194 -8.86 -5.68 9.91
CA LEU A 194 -7.78 -6.61 10.28
C LEU A 194 -6.58 -5.88 10.89
N LEU A 195 -6.20 -4.71 10.36
CA LEU A 195 -5.11 -3.90 10.89
C LEU A 195 -5.40 -3.33 12.30
N THR A 196 -6.64 -3.33 12.76
CA THR A 196 -7.03 -2.90 14.12
C THR A 196 -7.09 -4.05 15.13
N THR A 197 -6.70 -5.27 14.79
CA THR A 197 -6.80 -6.46 15.65
C THR A 197 -6.27 -6.20 17.05
N MET A 198 -5.10 -5.56 17.19
CA MET A 198 -4.51 -5.23 18.49
C MET A 198 -5.44 -4.34 19.35
N VAL A 199 -6.14 -3.39 18.75
CA VAL A 199 -7.07 -2.50 19.47
C VAL A 199 -8.21 -3.32 20.06
N HIS A 200 -8.77 -4.25 19.26
CA HIS A 200 -9.83 -5.15 19.68
C HIS A 200 -9.39 -6.14 20.78
N GLU A 201 -8.12 -6.55 20.77
CA GLU A 201 -7.58 -7.40 21.83
C GLU A 201 -7.31 -6.64 23.14
N LEU A 202 -6.82 -5.40 23.05
CA LEU A 202 -6.48 -4.59 24.23
C LEU A 202 -7.71 -3.98 24.94
N ALA A 203 -8.76 -3.66 24.19
CA ALA A 203 -9.94 -3.00 24.73
C ALA A 203 -10.65 -3.82 25.84
N PRO A 204 -10.94 -5.13 25.68
CA PRO A 204 -11.53 -5.95 26.73
C PRO A 204 -10.66 -6.10 27.98
N LEU A 205 -9.34 -5.93 27.83
CA LEU A 205 -8.38 -5.98 28.94
C LEU A 205 -8.27 -4.65 29.70
N GLY A 206 -9.01 -3.60 29.27
CA GLY A 206 -8.90 -2.26 29.83
C GLY A 206 -7.58 -1.54 29.53
N LEU A 207 -6.79 -2.07 28.60
CA LEU A 207 -5.49 -1.51 28.17
C LEU A 207 -5.64 -0.50 27.03
N TRP A 208 -6.81 -0.46 26.40
CA TRP A 208 -7.20 0.52 25.38
C TRP A 208 -8.54 1.17 25.75
N ASN A 209 -8.66 2.47 25.54
CA ASN A 209 -9.91 3.21 25.67
C ASN A 209 -10.21 4.00 24.39
N GLU A 210 -11.47 4.31 24.16
CA GLU A 210 -11.93 4.97 22.93
C GLU A 210 -11.62 6.47 22.83
N ARG A 211 -11.02 7.06 23.86
CA ARG A 211 -10.56 8.46 23.79
C ARG A 211 -9.19 8.50 23.09
N ARG A 212 -9.18 8.89 21.82
CA ARG A 212 -7.93 9.01 21.05
C ARG A 212 -6.93 9.93 21.70
N GLY A 213 -5.64 9.67 21.49
CA GLY A 213 -4.55 10.45 22.05
C GLY A 213 -4.39 10.29 23.57
N THR A 214 -4.91 9.19 24.14
CA THR A 214 -4.78 8.88 25.57
C THR A 214 -4.29 7.44 25.83
N ASN A 215 -4.01 6.70 24.78
CA ASN A 215 -3.49 5.34 24.85
C ASN A 215 -1.96 5.30 24.63
N LEU A 216 -1.40 4.10 24.73
CA LEU A 216 0.04 3.90 24.65
C LEU A 216 0.61 4.27 23.27
N LEU A 217 -0.06 3.84 22.18
CA LEU A 217 0.46 3.92 20.81
C LEU A 217 -0.22 4.97 19.93
N ASP A 218 -1.18 5.71 20.46
CA ASP A 218 -1.92 6.74 19.71
C ASP A 218 -1.39 8.17 19.96
N GLY A 219 -0.18 8.27 20.52
CA GLY A 219 0.43 9.53 20.92
C GLY A 219 -0.02 10.02 22.30
N GLY A 220 -0.78 9.23 23.07
CA GLY A 220 -1.15 9.56 24.46
C GLY A 220 0.04 9.46 25.40
N ALA A 221 0.85 8.40 25.30
CA ALA A 221 2.05 8.25 26.11
C ALA A 221 3.13 9.29 25.72
N PRO A 222 3.74 9.99 26.69
CA PRO A 222 4.79 10.97 26.40
C PRO A 222 6.04 10.36 25.76
N PHE A 223 6.34 9.12 26.08
CA PHE A 223 7.48 8.38 25.53
C PHE A 223 7.13 7.63 24.22
N TYR A 224 5.92 7.87 23.65
CA TYR A 224 5.51 7.47 22.31
C TYR A 224 4.76 8.62 21.63
N GLY A 225 5.51 9.52 21.00
CA GLY A 225 4.93 10.73 20.43
C GLY A 225 5.91 11.55 19.61
N VAL A 226 5.46 12.69 19.14
CA VAL A 226 6.24 13.62 18.32
C VAL A 226 6.45 14.92 19.07
N TYR A 227 7.68 15.48 19.00
CA TYR A 227 8.11 16.67 19.69
C TYR A 227 8.72 17.67 18.74
N GLU A 228 8.32 18.93 18.86
CA GLU A 228 8.87 20.07 18.14
C GLU A 228 10.27 20.44 18.66
N THR A 229 11.18 20.75 17.75
CA THR A 229 12.56 21.17 18.01
C THR A 229 12.72 22.70 17.94
N ALA A 230 13.90 23.23 18.29
CA ALA A 230 14.14 24.67 18.31
C ALA A 230 13.97 25.36 16.95
N ASP A 231 14.15 24.62 15.86
CA ASP A 231 14.02 25.09 14.48
C ASP A 231 12.62 24.84 13.88
N GLY A 232 11.63 24.43 14.69
CA GLY A 232 10.27 24.16 14.25
C GLY A 232 10.10 22.84 13.49
N GLU A 233 11.15 22.02 13.40
CA GLU A 233 11.10 20.66 12.89
C GLU A 233 10.66 19.69 14.01
N HIS A 234 10.71 18.37 13.77
CA HIS A 234 10.15 17.41 14.73
C HIS A 234 11.03 16.17 14.92
N MET A 235 11.01 15.64 16.15
CA MET A 235 11.56 14.33 16.51
C MET A 235 10.43 13.37 16.91
N ALA A 236 10.47 12.15 16.43
CA ALA A 236 9.62 11.05 16.89
C ALA A 236 10.32 10.30 18.01
N VAL A 237 9.58 9.98 19.06
CA VAL A 237 10.04 9.22 20.23
C VAL A 237 9.21 7.97 20.39
N GLY A 238 9.85 6.80 20.59
CA GLY A 238 9.19 5.50 20.74
C GLY A 238 9.81 4.65 21.85
N ALA A 239 10.26 5.25 22.94
CA ALA A 239 10.98 4.59 24.05
C ALA A 239 10.01 3.87 25.02
N LEU A 240 9.39 2.77 24.56
CA LEU A 240 8.36 2.04 25.31
C LEU A 240 8.92 1.21 26.46
N GLU A 241 10.03 0.51 26.24
CA GLU A 241 10.62 -0.38 27.20
C GLU A 241 11.42 0.40 28.25
N PRO A 242 11.43 -0.01 29.54
CA PRO A 242 12.11 0.70 30.62
C PRO A 242 13.59 0.99 30.34
N LYS A 243 14.30 0.08 29.70
CA LYS A 243 15.72 0.27 29.36
C LYS A 243 15.94 1.36 28.31
N PHE A 244 15.09 1.42 27.31
CA PHE A 244 15.14 2.45 26.25
C PHE A 244 14.69 3.82 26.77
N TYR A 245 13.69 3.81 27.67
CA TYR A 245 13.27 5.04 28.35
C TYR A 245 14.37 5.60 29.25
N ALA A 246 15.10 4.74 29.99
CA ALA A 246 16.25 5.17 30.80
C ALA A 246 17.38 5.75 29.93
N GLU A 247 17.68 5.11 28.80
CA GLU A 247 18.66 5.65 27.82
C GLU A 247 18.22 7.00 27.27
N LEU A 248 16.94 7.15 26.91
CA LEU A 248 16.37 8.42 26.45
C LEU A 248 16.59 9.51 27.51
N LEU A 249 16.18 9.28 28.76
CA LEU A 249 16.34 10.25 29.84
C LEU A 249 17.80 10.65 30.06
N GLY A 250 18.71 9.67 30.10
CA GLY A 250 20.14 9.91 30.26
C GLY A 250 20.71 10.82 29.17
N ARG A 251 20.33 10.58 27.89
CA ARG A 251 20.77 11.43 26.78
C ARG A 251 20.12 12.80 26.74
N LEU A 252 18.89 12.91 27.22
CA LEU A 252 18.22 14.20 27.39
C LEU A 252 18.73 14.99 28.60
N GLY A 253 19.58 14.42 29.45
CA GLY A 253 20.07 15.03 30.69
C GLY A 253 18.98 15.18 31.76
N LEU A 254 18.03 14.25 31.78
CA LEU A 254 16.89 14.23 32.71
C LEU A 254 17.10 13.16 33.79
N ASP A 255 16.86 13.53 35.06
CA ASP A 255 16.82 12.59 36.15
C ASP A 255 15.41 11.98 36.29
N ALA A 256 15.32 10.65 36.27
CA ALA A 256 14.05 9.94 36.43
C ALA A 256 13.36 10.23 37.78
N GLY A 257 14.14 10.57 38.82
CA GLY A 257 13.61 10.92 40.15
C GLY A 257 12.81 12.23 40.15
N ASP A 258 13.10 13.14 39.21
CA ASP A 258 12.43 14.45 39.05
C ASP A 258 11.19 14.39 38.15
N LEU A 259 10.89 13.21 37.58
CA LEU A 259 9.83 13.06 36.57
C LEU A 259 8.69 12.18 37.08
N PRO A 260 7.46 12.36 36.57
CA PRO A 260 6.37 11.44 36.76
C PRO A 260 6.74 10.02 36.29
N ALA A 261 6.36 9.01 37.04
CA ALA A 261 6.55 7.62 36.62
C ALA A 261 5.82 7.35 35.30
N PRO A 262 6.43 6.63 34.32
CA PRO A 262 5.80 6.33 33.03
C PRO A 262 4.46 5.60 33.15
N ALA A 263 4.26 4.81 34.21
CA ALA A 263 3.00 4.09 34.47
C ALA A 263 1.87 5.01 34.99
N ASP A 264 2.20 6.20 35.48
CA ASP A 264 1.21 7.17 35.99
C ASP A 264 0.57 7.95 34.85
N ARG A 265 -0.45 7.36 34.23
CA ARG A 265 -1.18 7.97 33.12
C ARG A 265 -1.79 9.34 33.45
N ALA A 266 -2.16 9.57 34.69
CA ALA A 266 -2.76 10.84 35.12
C ALA A 266 -1.76 12.01 35.00
N ARG A 267 -0.47 11.71 35.10
CA ARG A 267 0.62 12.70 34.98
C ARG A 267 1.31 12.72 33.62
N TRP A 268 0.82 11.98 32.64
CA TRP A 268 1.34 12.03 31.27
C TRP A 268 1.36 13.43 30.65
N PRO A 269 0.36 14.30 30.84
CA PRO A 269 0.45 15.69 30.35
C PRO A 269 1.66 16.44 30.90
N GLN A 270 1.95 16.33 32.20
CA GLN A 270 3.11 16.96 32.84
C GLN A 270 4.43 16.41 32.29
N LEU A 271 4.55 15.09 32.12
CA LEU A 271 5.73 14.46 31.54
C LEU A 271 5.93 14.90 30.08
N ARG A 272 4.85 14.99 29.31
CA ARG A 272 4.89 15.49 27.93
C ARG A 272 5.43 16.92 27.83
N GLU A 273 4.93 17.83 28.69
CA GLU A 273 5.41 19.22 28.75
C GLU A 273 6.90 19.27 29.06
N ARG A 274 7.35 18.42 29.98
CA ARG A 274 8.78 18.36 30.35
C ARG A 274 9.65 17.91 29.19
N LEU A 275 9.27 16.82 28.48
CA LEU A 275 9.99 16.37 27.30
C LEU A 275 9.93 17.39 26.17
N ALA A 276 8.79 18.01 25.91
CA ALA A 276 8.62 19.05 24.90
C ALA A 276 9.53 20.27 25.18
N ALA A 277 9.65 20.68 26.45
CA ALA A 277 10.56 21.77 26.82
C ALA A 277 12.03 21.43 26.51
N VAL A 278 12.43 20.17 26.72
CA VAL A 278 13.79 19.71 26.39
C VAL A 278 14.02 19.67 24.90
N PHE A 279 13.10 19.07 24.10
CA PHE A 279 13.27 18.99 22.66
C PHE A 279 13.36 20.35 21.98
N ARG A 280 12.72 21.40 22.51
CA ARG A 280 12.82 22.77 22.01
C ARG A 280 14.16 23.46 22.31
N THR A 281 15.08 22.83 23.04
CA THR A 281 16.38 23.41 23.33
C THR A 281 17.43 23.26 22.24
N ARG A 282 17.17 22.37 21.25
CA ARG A 282 18.11 22.08 20.17
C ARG A 282 17.36 21.95 18.85
N THR A 283 18.07 22.13 17.75
CA THR A 283 17.57 21.85 16.39
C THR A 283 17.42 20.35 16.15
N ARG A 284 16.65 19.99 15.12
CA ARG A 284 16.52 18.59 14.69
C ARG A 284 17.88 17.95 14.36
N ALA A 285 18.77 18.70 13.70
CA ALA A 285 20.11 18.22 13.36
C ALA A 285 20.96 17.92 14.62
N GLU A 286 20.98 18.82 15.60
CA GLU A 286 21.70 18.60 16.86
C GLU A 286 21.14 17.41 17.65
N TRP A 287 19.82 17.18 17.60
CA TRP A 287 19.22 15.98 18.21
C TRP A 287 19.60 14.71 17.46
N CYS A 288 19.70 14.72 16.13
CA CYS A 288 20.20 13.59 15.36
C CYS A 288 21.63 13.23 15.76
N GLU A 289 22.53 14.22 15.85
CA GLU A 289 23.92 13.99 16.29
C GLU A 289 24.02 13.32 17.67
N LEU A 290 23.10 13.68 18.60
CA LEU A 290 23.10 13.15 19.95
C LEU A 290 22.44 11.78 20.09
N LEU A 291 21.38 11.52 19.31
CA LEU A 291 20.44 10.41 19.56
C LEU A 291 20.49 9.31 18.50
N GLU A 292 20.88 9.61 17.25
CA GLU A 292 20.96 8.61 16.19
C GLU A 292 21.95 7.50 16.53
N GLY A 293 21.54 6.25 16.24
CA GLY A 293 22.36 5.08 16.52
C GLY A 293 22.42 4.65 17.98
N SER A 294 21.63 5.28 18.86
CA SER A 294 21.46 4.87 20.27
C SER A 294 20.17 4.07 20.48
N ASP A 295 20.06 3.45 21.65
CA ASP A 295 18.86 2.73 22.09
C ASP A 295 17.77 3.67 22.69
N ALA A 296 17.89 4.99 22.52
CA ALA A 296 16.90 5.96 22.99
C ALA A 296 15.57 5.94 22.22
N CYS A 297 15.48 5.17 21.13
CA CYS A 297 14.31 5.05 20.25
C CYS A 297 13.79 6.41 19.74
N VAL A 298 14.69 7.24 19.21
CA VAL A 298 14.37 8.56 18.67
C VAL A 298 14.82 8.65 17.22
N ALA A 299 13.98 9.27 16.38
CA ALA A 299 14.29 9.50 14.96
C ALA A 299 13.77 10.87 14.50
N PRO A 300 14.41 11.53 13.51
CA PRO A 300 13.87 12.73 12.90
C PRO A 300 12.60 12.43 12.13
N VAL A 301 11.62 13.32 12.21
CA VAL A 301 10.47 13.31 11.29
C VAL A 301 10.90 14.01 10.01
N LEU A 302 11.16 13.22 8.98
CA LEU A 302 11.62 13.69 7.68
C LEU A 302 10.46 13.99 6.73
N ARG A 303 10.60 15.03 5.93
CA ARG A 303 9.73 15.23 4.77
C ARG A 303 9.99 14.13 3.73
N PRO A 304 9.00 13.77 2.88
CA PRO A 304 9.23 12.81 1.78
C PRO A 304 10.41 13.18 0.88
N SER A 305 10.69 14.47 0.68
CA SER A 305 11.83 14.96 -0.09
C SER A 305 13.19 14.79 0.61
N GLU A 306 13.22 14.72 1.93
CA GLU A 306 14.43 14.53 2.73
C GLU A 306 14.78 13.05 2.92
N ALA A 307 13.75 12.19 2.98
CA ALA A 307 13.91 10.78 3.30
C ALA A 307 14.92 10.04 2.38
N PRO A 308 14.97 10.29 1.05
CA PRO A 308 15.97 9.65 0.18
C PRO A 308 17.42 10.02 0.51
N ALA A 309 17.66 11.20 1.09
CA ALA A 309 19.00 11.68 1.43
C ALA A 309 19.46 11.27 2.85
N HIS A 310 18.58 10.71 3.66
CA HIS A 310 18.92 10.25 5.00
C HIS A 310 19.97 9.11 4.94
N ARG A 311 21.02 9.21 5.77
CA ARG A 311 22.16 8.27 5.74
C ARG A 311 21.76 6.81 5.76
N HIS A 312 20.88 6.41 6.68
CA HIS A 312 20.41 5.02 6.77
C HIS A 312 19.71 4.58 5.48
N ASN A 313 18.87 5.45 4.89
CA ASN A 313 18.14 5.15 3.67
C ASN A 313 19.06 5.04 2.46
N LEU A 314 20.12 5.89 2.38
CA LEU A 314 21.15 5.80 1.35
C LEU A 314 21.95 4.50 1.45
N GLU A 315 22.51 4.20 2.62
CA GLU A 315 23.32 3.00 2.85
C GLU A 315 22.51 1.71 2.64
N ARG A 316 21.24 1.74 3.05
CA ARG A 316 20.31 0.62 2.84
C ARG A 316 19.78 0.54 1.41
N GLY A 317 19.86 1.60 0.60
CA GLY A 317 19.20 1.67 -0.71
C GLY A 317 17.68 1.55 -0.60
N THR A 318 17.08 2.31 0.33
CA THR A 318 15.62 2.30 0.55
C THR A 318 14.89 3.01 -0.58
N PHE A 319 15.58 3.87 -1.31
CA PHE A 319 15.07 4.56 -2.50
C PHE A 319 15.95 4.28 -3.69
N VAL A 320 15.34 4.19 -4.88
CA VAL A 320 16.00 3.98 -6.17
C VAL A 320 15.48 5.00 -7.19
N PRO A 321 16.29 5.39 -8.18
CA PRO A 321 15.80 6.26 -9.24
C PRO A 321 14.89 5.48 -10.19
N VAL A 322 13.69 6.01 -10.44
CA VAL A 322 12.75 5.50 -11.43
C VAL A 322 12.28 6.68 -12.28
N GLY A 323 12.56 6.66 -13.59
CA GLY A 323 12.21 7.77 -14.47
C GLY A 323 12.83 9.12 -14.07
N GLY A 324 14.00 9.11 -13.44
CA GLY A 324 14.71 10.31 -12.99
C GLY A 324 14.29 10.85 -11.62
N SER A 325 13.33 10.22 -10.95
CA SER A 325 12.88 10.60 -9.61
C SER A 325 13.15 9.51 -8.57
N PRO A 326 13.51 9.85 -7.31
CA PRO A 326 13.65 8.85 -6.27
C PRO A 326 12.27 8.26 -5.91
N GLN A 327 12.19 6.94 -5.92
CA GLN A 327 11.01 6.18 -5.48
C GLN A 327 11.43 5.12 -4.48
N PRO A 328 10.53 4.65 -3.60
CA PRO A 328 10.82 3.53 -2.73
C PRO A 328 11.28 2.31 -3.54
N ALA A 329 12.36 1.68 -3.10
CA ALA A 329 12.87 0.45 -3.72
C ALA A 329 11.87 -0.70 -3.55
N PRO A 330 11.91 -1.72 -4.43
CA PRO A 330 11.16 -2.96 -4.22
C PRO A 330 11.44 -3.56 -2.84
N ALA A 331 10.37 -3.94 -2.14
CA ALA A 331 10.41 -4.55 -0.82
C ALA A 331 9.33 -5.65 -0.71
N PRO A 332 9.60 -6.73 0.09
CA PRO A 332 10.81 -7.02 0.87
C PRO A 332 12.03 -7.41 0.02
N ARG A 333 13.21 -7.48 0.65
CA ARG A 333 14.45 -7.91 0.00
C ARG A 333 14.64 -9.42 0.16
N PHE A 334 14.96 -10.08 -0.93
CA PHE A 334 15.22 -11.52 -0.96
C PHE A 334 16.71 -11.79 -1.13
N SER A 335 17.27 -12.67 -0.30
CA SER A 335 18.70 -12.99 -0.31
C SER A 335 19.15 -13.75 -1.57
N ARG A 336 18.27 -14.57 -2.15
CA ARG A 336 18.59 -15.45 -3.29
C ARG A 336 17.96 -14.96 -4.61
N THR A 337 16.79 -14.33 -4.55
CA THR A 337 16.04 -13.82 -5.70
C THR A 337 15.78 -12.32 -5.52
N PRO A 338 16.82 -11.47 -5.46
CA PRO A 338 16.63 -10.03 -5.27
C PRO A 338 15.84 -9.44 -6.45
N PRO A 339 14.84 -8.59 -6.17
CA PRO A 339 14.14 -7.84 -7.21
C PRO A 339 15.11 -6.97 -8.03
N THR A 340 14.83 -6.82 -9.32
CA THR A 340 15.54 -5.84 -10.18
C THR A 340 14.92 -4.45 -10.01
N PRO A 341 15.69 -3.36 -10.23
CA PRO A 341 15.13 -2.03 -10.28
C PRO A 341 13.99 -1.95 -11.29
N PRO A 342 12.83 -1.36 -10.93
CA PRO A 342 11.67 -1.30 -11.80
C PRO A 342 11.91 -0.34 -13.00
N SER A 343 11.33 -0.65 -14.15
CA SER A 343 11.25 0.28 -15.28
C SER A 343 10.27 1.43 -14.95
N PRO A 344 10.45 2.61 -15.60
CA PRO A 344 9.48 3.69 -15.50
C PRO A 344 8.08 3.25 -15.97
N PRO A 345 7.02 3.96 -15.51
CA PRO A 345 5.66 3.72 -15.99
C PRO A 345 5.58 3.87 -17.52
N PRO A 346 4.94 2.93 -18.24
CA PRO A 346 4.74 3.05 -19.68
C PRO A 346 3.66 4.08 -19.99
N ALA A 347 3.67 4.64 -21.20
CA ALA A 347 2.51 5.32 -21.73
C ALA A 347 1.37 4.30 -22.01
N PRO A 348 0.08 4.72 -21.94
CA PRO A 348 -1.02 3.84 -22.31
C PRO A 348 -0.85 3.29 -23.73
N GLY A 349 -0.97 1.98 -23.89
CA GLY A 349 -0.81 1.30 -25.19
C GLY A 349 0.62 1.17 -25.71
N GLN A 350 1.61 1.63 -24.98
CA GLN A 350 3.02 1.61 -25.44
C GLN A 350 3.49 0.23 -25.93
N HIS A 351 2.92 -0.83 -25.38
CA HIS A 351 3.34 -2.21 -25.65
C HIS A 351 2.23 -3.06 -26.27
N THR A 352 1.18 -2.44 -26.85
CA THR A 352 0.00 -3.18 -27.32
C THR A 352 0.38 -4.34 -28.25
N ASP A 353 1.12 -4.10 -29.34
CA ASP A 353 1.46 -5.15 -30.31
C ASP A 353 2.44 -6.17 -29.72
N GLU A 354 3.43 -5.72 -28.97
CA GLU A 354 4.40 -6.58 -28.29
C GLU A 354 3.71 -7.54 -27.31
N VAL A 355 2.80 -7.00 -26.49
CA VAL A 355 2.04 -7.81 -25.53
C VAL A 355 1.17 -8.81 -26.23
N LEU A 356 0.37 -8.39 -27.22
CA LEU A 356 -0.51 -9.30 -27.95
C LEU A 356 0.28 -10.41 -28.63
N ALA A 357 1.39 -10.10 -29.31
CA ALA A 357 2.25 -11.11 -29.93
C ALA A 357 2.85 -12.07 -28.90
N ALA A 358 3.37 -11.58 -27.77
CA ALA A 358 3.94 -12.40 -26.69
C ALA A 358 2.86 -13.30 -25.99
N TRP A 359 1.58 -12.94 -26.11
CA TRP A 359 0.43 -13.68 -25.57
C TRP A 359 -0.32 -14.45 -26.66
N GLY A 360 0.32 -14.78 -27.77
CA GLY A 360 -0.14 -15.74 -28.75
C GLY A 360 -1.12 -15.22 -29.80
N PHE A 361 -1.23 -13.90 -29.98
CA PHE A 361 -1.97 -13.33 -31.11
C PHE A 361 -1.04 -13.25 -32.32
N ASP A 362 -1.48 -13.69 -33.50
CA ASP A 362 -0.73 -13.51 -34.73
C ASP A 362 -0.84 -12.08 -35.29
N ALA A 363 0.04 -11.74 -36.25
CA ALA A 363 0.08 -10.40 -36.81
C ALA A 363 -1.22 -10.00 -37.57
N ALA A 364 -1.92 -10.95 -38.17
CA ALA A 364 -3.19 -10.69 -38.86
C ALA A 364 -4.32 -10.43 -37.85
N GLU A 365 -4.36 -11.16 -36.77
CA GLU A 365 -5.29 -10.95 -35.65
C GLU A 365 -5.09 -9.55 -35.03
N ILE A 366 -3.83 -9.16 -34.73
CA ILE A 366 -3.47 -7.85 -34.17
C ILE A 366 -3.94 -6.73 -35.10
N ALA A 367 -3.60 -6.85 -36.41
CA ALA A 367 -4.04 -5.88 -37.40
C ALA A 367 -5.56 -5.78 -37.50
N GLY A 368 -6.26 -6.94 -37.45
CA GLY A 368 -7.72 -6.99 -37.45
C GLY A 368 -8.37 -6.39 -36.21
N LEU A 369 -7.76 -6.52 -35.02
CA LEU A 369 -8.23 -5.90 -33.78
C LEU A 369 -8.04 -4.38 -33.81
N ARG A 370 -6.91 -3.88 -34.33
CA ARG A 370 -6.66 -2.44 -34.55
C ARG A 370 -7.63 -1.84 -35.57
N ALA A 371 -7.81 -2.49 -36.71
CA ALA A 371 -8.72 -2.01 -37.77
C ALA A 371 -10.17 -1.94 -37.27
N ALA A 372 -10.55 -2.82 -36.35
CA ALA A 372 -11.87 -2.83 -35.71
C ALA A 372 -12.00 -1.80 -34.57
N GLY A 373 -10.89 -1.18 -34.11
CA GLY A 373 -10.90 -0.29 -32.94
C GLY A 373 -11.01 -0.99 -31.58
N ALA A 374 -10.84 -2.31 -31.54
CA ALA A 374 -10.87 -3.09 -30.29
C ALA A 374 -9.61 -2.88 -29.44
N VAL A 375 -8.46 -2.58 -30.07
CA VAL A 375 -7.19 -2.25 -29.45
C VAL A 375 -6.55 -1.02 -30.10
N ALA A 376 -5.68 -0.31 -29.34
CA ALA A 376 -4.99 0.88 -29.82
C ALA A 376 -3.50 0.90 -29.44
#